data_9fccd5d6c46e9d3d0418f55a1f3d5088
#
_entry.id   9fccd5d6c46e9d3d0418f55a1f3d5088
#
_cell.length_a   1.000
_cell.length_b   1.000
_cell.length_c   1.000
_cell.angle_alpha   90.00
_cell.angle_beta   90.00
_cell.angle_gamma   90.00
#
_symmetry.space_group_name_H-M   'P 1'
#
loop_
_entity.id
_entity.type
_entity.pdbx_description
1 polymer ?
#
loop_
_entity_poly.entity_id
_entity_poly.type
_entity_poly.pdbx_seq_one_letter_code
_entity_poly.pdbx_strand_id
1 'polypeptide(L)'
;SPYAYCMGNPIRFVDPDGQDVWEMDYNGRVKWISQSEEHTMYALNKDGNRTGQSITIQDRAIFDGLTATGEASDYAASFTGGNPTELASVFLFGADNSNAEWRFSRYDEGNGDQYAIGTVHNDGLAISPEQMGFARENEIAFIHSHPGNYKSVTGPFSEHSSMGSLPGGR
;
A
#
# COMPACT_ATOMS: atom_id res chain seq x y z
N SER A 1 13.03 -6.49 -33.44
CA SER A 1 12.98 -5.05 -33.70
C SER A 1 13.59 -4.28 -32.51
N PRO A 2 14.42 -3.26 -32.76
CA PRO A 2 14.99 -2.42 -31.72
C PRO A 2 13.91 -1.67 -30.88
N TYR A 3 12.68 -1.61 -31.35
CA TYR A 3 11.55 -0.96 -30.65
C TYR A 3 10.58 -1.95 -29.98
N ALA A 4 10.92 -3.23 -29.96
CA ALA A 4 10.04 -4.26 -29.36
C ALA A 4 9.85 -4.05 -27.84
N TYR A 5 10.85 -3.49 -27.14
CA TYR A 5 10.77 -3.16 -25.72
C TYR A 5 9.70 -2.11 -25.37
N CYS A 6 9.29 -1.28 -26.34
CA CYS A 6 8.24 -0.28 -26.19
C CYS A 6 6.91 -0.69 -26.87
N MET A 7 6.64 -1.99 -27.01
CA MET A 7 5.46 -2.52 -27.71
C MET A 7 5.29 -1.94 -29.14
N GLY A 8 6.41 -1.61 -29.81
CA GLY A 8 6.44 -1.03 -31.14
C GLY A 8 6.11 0.47 -31.20
N ASN A 9 5.95 1.16 -30.06
CA ASN A 9 5.65 2.59 -30.00
C ASN A 9 6.53 3.33 -28.99
N PRO A 10 7.81 3.59 -29.32
CA PRO A 10 8.77 4.22 -28.41
C PRO A 10 8.41 5.65 -28.00
N ILE A 11 7.59 6.34 -28.78
CA ILE A 11 7.18 7.72 -28.48
C ILE A 11 6.14 7.78 -27.36
N ARG A 12 5.33 6.73 -27.22
CA ARG A 12 4.23 6.67 -26.26
C ARG A 12 4.65 6.09 -24.91
N PHE A 13 5.74 5.31 -24.91
CA PHE A 13 6.28 4.62 -23.73
C PHE A 13 7.73 5.02 -23.47
N VAL A 14 8.06 6.30 -23.63
CA VAL A 14 9.35 6.81 -23.18
C VAL A 14 9.29 6.86 -21.66
N ASP A 15 10.10 6.02 -21.04
CA ASP A 15 10.49 6.17 -19.64
C ASP A 15 11.65 7.18 -19.61
N PRO A 16 11.43 8.42 -19.14
CA PRO A 16 12.45 9.45 -19.19
C PRO A 16 13.65 9.16 -18.28
N ASP A 17 13.47 8.31 -17.27
CA ASP A 17 14.39 8.14 -16.15
C ASP A 17 14.94 6.72 -16.03
N GLY A 18 14.37 5.74 -16.77
CA GLY A 18 14.76 4.34 -16.70
C GLY A 18 14.46 3.67 -15.34
N GLN A 19 13.46 4.15 -14.56
CA GLN A 19 13.20 3.69 -13.19
C GLN A 19 11.94 2.83 -13.06
N ASP A 20 11.95 1.76 -12.25
CA ASP A 20 10.75 0.99 -11.93
C ASP A 20 9.70 1.90 -11.30
N VAL A 21 8.60 2.04 -12.00
CA VAL A 21 7.57 3.00 -11.67
C VAL A 21 6.27 2.29 -11.39
N TRP A 22 5.69 2.60 -10.25
CA TRP A 22 4.29 2.30 -9.93
C TRP A 22 3.51 3.60 -9.80
N GLU A 23 2.23 3.50 -9.99
CA GLU A 23 1.27 4.56 -9.68
C GLU A 23 0.20 4.02 -8.75
N MET A 24 -0.12 4.80 -7.72
CA MET A 24 -1.24 4.55 -6.82
C MET A 24 -2.36 5.54 -7.13
N ASP A 25 -3.53 5.03 -7.50
CA ASP A 25 -4.68 5.88 -7.78
C ASP A 25 -5.31 6.48 -6.51
N TYR A 26 -6.30 7.35 -6.70
CA TYR A 26 -7.01 8.02 -5.61
C TYR A 26 -7.68 7.05 -4.62
N ASN A 27 -8.01 5.83 -5.04
CA ASN A 27 -8.60 4.79 -4.20
C ASN A 27 -7.57 3.81 -3.63
N GLY A 28 -6.28 4.11 -3.74
CA GLY A 28 -5.22 3.27 -3.20
C GLY A 28 -4.89 2.02 -4.03
N ARG A 29 -5.36 1.93 -5.28
CA ARG A 29 -4.98 0.85 -6.19
C ARG A 29 -3.62 1.11 -6.78
N VAL A 30 -2.73 0.13 -6.65
CA VAL A 30 -1.36 0.19 -7.17
C VAL A 30 -1.28 -0.49 -8.52
N LYS A 31 -0.65 0.17 -9.47
CA LYS A 31 -0.43 -0.32 -10.83
C LYS A 31 1.03 -0.16 -11.22
N TRP A 32 1.63 -1.22 -11.74
CA TRP A 32 2.96 -1.15 -12.34
C TRP A 32 2.91 -0.47 -13.71
N ILE A 33 3.88 0.40 -13.99
CA ILE A 33 3.94 1.23 -15.20
C ILE A 33 5.13 0.85 -16.07
N SER A 34 6.35 0.81 -15.51
CA SER A 34 7.56 0.55 -16.29
C SER A 34 8.68 -0.02 -15.42
N GLN A 35 9.71 -0.59 -16.03
CA GLN A 35 10.83 -1.21 -15.36
C GLN A 35 12.00 -0.25 -15.14
N SER A 36 12.70 -0.37 -13.99
CA SER A 36 13.84 0.44 -13.62
C SER A 36 14.71 -0.16 -12.50
N GLU A 37 15.79 0.55 -12.12
CA GLU A 37 16.69 0.19 -11.03
C GLU A 37 16.23 0.69 -9.65
N GLU A 38 15.44 1.75 -9.58
CA GLU A 38 14.85 2.27 -8.35
C GLU A 38 13.35 1.98 -8.32
N HIS A 39 12.83 1.64 -7.14
CA HIS A 39 11.43 1.26 -6.96
C HIS A 39 10.65 2.46 -6.42
N THR A 40 10.00 3.21 -7.31
CA THR A 40 9.28 4.44 -6.98
C THR A 40 7.80 4.34 -7.31
N MET A 41 6.95 4.71 -6.36
CA MET A 41 5.50 4.82 -6.53
C MET A 41 5.07 6.28 -6.45
N TYR A 42 4.29 6.73 -7.43
CA TYR A 42 3.72 8.07 -7.53
C TYR A 42 2.24 8.06 -7.16
N ALA A 43 1.81 9.07 -6.41
CA ALA A 43 0.40 9.24 -6.09
C ALA A 43 -0.34 9.99 -7.21
N LEU A 44 -1.55 9.52 -7.55
CA LEU A 44 -2.45 10.17 -8.50
C LEU A 44 -3.62 10.82 -7.77
N ASN A 45 -4.08 11.96 -8.28
CA ASN A 45 -5.31 12.60 -7.85
C ASN A 45 -6.56 11.91 -8.46
N LYS A 46 -7.76 12.45 -8.17
CA LYS A 46 -9.02 11.92 -8.71
C LYS A 46 -9.09 11.87 -10.24
N ASP A 47 -8.38 12.78 -10.91
CA ASP A 47 -8.37 12.91 -12.36
C ASP A 47 -7.30 12.02 -13.02
N GLY A 48 -6.54 11.25 -12.20
CA GLY A 48 -5.48 10.38 -12.68
C GLY A 48 -4.16 11.08 -12.98
N ASN A 49 -3.96 12.31 -12.49
CA ASN A 49 -2.72 13.04 -12.67
C ASN A 49 -1.81 12.88 -11.44
N ARG A 50 -0.51 12.82 -11.65
CA ARG A 50 0.48 12.78 -10.57
C ARG A 50 0.39 14.05 -9.71
N THR A 51 0.37 13.86 -8.38
CA THR A 51 0.25 14.95 -7.40
C THR A 51 1.59 15.62 -7.09
N GLY A 52 2.70 15.04 -7.51
CA GLY A 52 4.05 15.41 -7.10
C GLY A 52 4.54 14.66 -5.85
N GLN A 53 3.70 13.84 -5.22
CA GLN A 53 4.08 12.98 -4.10
C GLN A 53 4.55 11.62 -4.60
N SER A 54 5.67 11.14 -4.06
CA SER A 54 6.21 9.81 -4.39
C SER A 54 6.92 9.20 -3.20
N ILE A 55 7.09 7.89 -3.24
CA ILE A 55 7.88 7.11 -2.30
C ILE A 55 8.80 6.16 -3.05
N THR A 56 10.06 6.08 -2.62
CA THR A 56 11.04 5.11 -3.13
C THR A 56 11.41 4.14 -2.03
N ILE A 57 11.42 2.84 -2.33
CA ILE A 57 11.78 1.76 -1.40
C ILE A 57 12.85 0.86 -2.01
N GLN A 58 13.47 0.01 -1.17
CA GLN A 58 14.48 -0.96 -1.60
C GLN A 58 13.87 -2.31 -1.99
N ASP A 59 12.84 -2.75 -1.25
CA ASP A 59 12.18 -4.03 -1.48
C ASP A 59 11.03 -3.92 -2.48
N ARG A 60 11.34 -4.20 -3.74
CA ARG A 60 10.38 -4.24 -4.84
C ARG A 60 9.17 -5.12 -4.54
N ALA A 61 9.36 -6.23 -3.80
CA ALA A 61 8.30 -7.20 -3.54
C ALA A 61 7.08 -6.56 -2.86
N ILE A 62 7.26 -5.48 -2.10
CA ILE A 62 6.16 -4.76 -1.45
C ILE A 62 5.21 -4.16 -2.51
N PHE A 63 5.76 -3.46 -3.50
CA PHE A 63 4.93 -2.87 -4.56
C PHE A 63 4.34 -3.93 -5.49
N ASP A 64 5.12 -4.96 -5.83
CA ASP A 64 4.61 -6.07 -6.65
C ASP A 64 3.43 -6.79 -5.96
N GLY A 65 3.53 -7.02 -4.65
CA GLY A 65 2.46 -7.64 -3.87
C GLY A 65 1.20 -6.78 -3.73
N LEU A 66 1.35 -5.46 -3.74
CA LEU A 66 0.23 -4.51 -3.73
C LEU A 66 -0.36 -4.25 -5.12
N THR A 67 0.35 -4.66 -6.18
CA THR A 67 -0.08 -4.42 -7.55
C THR A 67 -1.32 -5.25 -7.88
N ALA A 68 -2.34 -4.58 -8.40
CA ALA A 68 -3.58 -5.21 -8.83
C ALA A 68 -3.34 -6.22 -9.97
N THR A 69 -3.69 -7.47 -9.74
CA THR A 69 -3.61 -8.55 -10.71
C THR A 69 -4.95 -9.28 -10.82
N GLY A 70 -5.74 -8.93 -11.84
CA GLY A 70 -7.03 -9.56 -12.12
C GLY A 70 -8.19 -9.07 -11.25
N GLU A 71 -9.38 -9.64 -11.45
CA GLU A 71 -10.64 -9.17 -10.87
C GLU A 71 -10.67 -9.25 -9.32
N ALA A 72 -10.00 -10.22 -8.72
CA ALA A 72 -9.99 -10.38 -7.26
C ALA A 72 -9.24 -9.26 -6.53
N SER A 73 -8.24 -8.67 -7.17
CA SER A 73 -7.44 -7.57 -6.62
C SER A 73 -8.15 -6.22 -6.68
N ASP A 74 -9.26 -6.10 -7.42
CA ASP A 74 -10.08 -4.90 -7.42
C ASP A 74 -10.75 -4.64 -6.06
N TYR A 75 -10.85 -5.65 -5.20
CA TYR A 75 -11.49 -5.55 -3.90
C TYR A 75 -10.52 -5.35 -2.73
N ALA A 76 -9.32 -5.88 -2.83
CA ALA A 76 -8.31 -5.75 -1.78
C ALA A 76 -6.91 -5.97 -2.33
N ALA A 77 -5.94 -5.28 -1.73
CA ALA A 77 -4.53 -5.52 -1.94
C ALA A 77 -3.83 -5.62 -0.59
N SER A 78 -2.92 -6.58 -0.45
CA SER A 78 -2.11 -6.73 0.76
C SER A 78 -0.75 -7.33 0.45
N PHE A 79 0.21 -7.04 1.33
CA PHE A 79 1.54 -7.64 1.29
C PHE A 79 1.99 -7.99 2.71
N THR A 80 2.62 -9.14 2.84
CA THR A 80 3.16 -9.67 4.10
C THR A 80 4.64 -9.94 3.98
N GLY A 81 5.41 -9.56 4.98
CA GLY A 81 6.85 -9.78 5.04
C GLY A 81 7.67 -8.55 4.69
N GLY A 82 8.96 -8.75 4.41
CA GLY A 82 9.87 -7.66 4.11
C GLY A 82 10.31 -6.84 5.33
N ASN A 83 10.89 -5.68 5.06
CA ASN A 83 11.36 -4.77 6.10
C ASN A 83 10.20 -4.00 6.74
N PRO A 84 9.97 -4.10 8.07
CA PRO A 84 8.85 -3.42 8.73
C PRO A 84 8.87 -1.89 8.57
N THR A 85 10.05 -1.29 8.48
CA THR A 85 10.19 0.16 8.30
C THR A 85 9.73 0.59 6.90
N GLU A 86 10.06 -0.18 5.88
CA GLU A 86 9.57 0.09 4.51
C GLU A 86 8.08 -0.14 4.40
N LEU A 87 7.54 -1.22 5.01
CA LEU A 87 6.10 -1.45 5.09
C LEU A 87 5.37 -0.30 5.76
N ALA A 88 5.87 0.19 6.89
CA ALA A 88 5.30 1.35 7.58
C ALA A 88 5.34 2.61 6.71
N SER A 89 6.43 2.82 5.97
CA SER A 89 6.55 3.96 5.04
C SER A 89 5.53 3.89 3.91
N VAL A 90 5.31 2.70 3.33
CA VAL A 90 4.31 2.49 2.29
C VAL A 90 2.89 2.65 2.85
N PHE A 91 2.62 2.15 4.05
CA PHE A 91 1.35 2.38 4.76
C PHE A 91 1.07 3.88 4.92
N LEU A 92 2.04 4.65 5.41
CA LEU A 92 1.92 6.09 5.59
C LEU A 92 1.68 6.80 4.26
N PHE A 93 2.42 6.43 3.24
CA PHE A 93 2.24 7.00 1.90
C PHE A 93 0.83 6.74 1.35
N GLY A 94 0.32 5.51 1.48
CA GLY A 94 -1.03 5.15 1.08
C GLY A 94 -2.09 5.94 1.85
N ALA A 95 -1.93 6.03 3.16
CA ALA A 95 -2.83 6.77 4.05
C ALA A 95 -2.90 8.27 3.73
N ASP A 96 -1.74 8.88 3.42
CA ASP A 96 -1.64 10.31 3.14
C ASP A 96 -2.11 10.70 1.74
N ASN A 97 -1.96 9.81 0.77
CA ASN A 97 -2.09 10.13 -0.65
C ASN A 97 -3.24 9.41 -1.34
N SER A 98 -4.11 8.70 -0.61
CA SER A 98 -5.31 8.08 -1.18
C SER A 98 -6.55 8.36 -0.33
N ASN A 99 -7.73 8.10 -0.89
CA ASN A 99 -9.01 8.15 -0.19
C ASN A 99 -9.43 6.73 0.27
N ALA A 100 -8.49 5.86 0.54
CA ALA A 100 -8.73 4.51 1.04
C ALA A 100 -8.22 4.37 2.47
N GLU A 101 -8.91 3.54 3.27
CA GLU A 101 -8.35 3.09 4.53
C GLU A 101 -7.24 2.07 4.29
N TRP A 102 -6.11 2.32 4.90
CA TRP A 102 -4.96 1.42 4.93
C TRP A 102 -4.81 0.83 6.32
N ARG A 103 -4.32 -0.41 6.38
CA ARG A 103 -3.98 -1.10 7.62
C ARG A 103 -2.54 -1.55 7.60
N PHE A 104 -1.86 -1.37 8.73
CA PHE A 104 -0.55 -1.95 9.04
C PHE A 104 -0.71 -2.79 10.30
N SER A 105 -0.34 -4.07 10.24
CA SER A 105 -0.55 -5.02 11.34
C SER A 105 0.71 -5.82 11.62
N ARG A 106 0.83 -6.25 12.88
CA ARG A 106 1.83 -7.18 13.38
C ARG A 106 1.13 -8.43 13.91
N TYR A 107 1.59 -9.59 13.49
CA TYR A 107 1.07 -10.91 13.84
C TYR A 107 2.15 -11.77 14.46
N ASP A 108 1.75 -12.66 15.39
CA ASP A 108 2.57 -13.76 15.90
C ASP A 108 1.87 -15.09 15.59
N GLU A 109 2.45 -15.87 14.68
CA GLU A 109 1.98 -17.20 14.34
C GLU A 109 2.82 -18.32 14.99
N GLY A 110 3.58 -17.97 16.02
CA GLY A 110 4.44 -18.92 16.75
C GLY A 110 5.84 -19.10 16.14
N ASN A 111 6.13 -18.45 15.01
CA ASN A 111 7.43 -18.48 14.32
C ASN A 111 8.16 -17.14 14.32
N GLY A 112 7.73 -16.22 15.18
CA GLY A 112 8.20 -14.85 15.25
C GLY A 112 7.22 -13.86 14.60
N ASP A 113 7.53 -12.57 14.73
CA ASP A 113 6.66 -11.51 14.27
C ASP A 113 6.61 -11.43 12.75
N GLN A 114 5.41 -11.31 12.23
CA GLN A 114 5.14 -10.99 10.84
C GLN A 114 4.43 -9.64 10.73
N TYR A 115 4.75 -8.90 9.69
CA TYR A 115 4.16 -7.60 9.43
C TYR A 115 3.44 -7.62 8.09
N ALA A 116 2.28 -6.97 8.04
CA ALA A 116 1.48 -6.90 6.82
C ALA A 116 0.88 -5.50 6.66
N ILE A 117 0.72 -5.08 5.41
CA ILE A 117 -0.04 -3.89 5.03
C ILE A 117 -1.11 -4.25 4.03
N GLY A 118 -2.18 -3.47 3.97
CA GLY A 118 -3.21 -3.67 2.96
C GLY A 118 -4.31 -2.63 3.00
N THR A 119 -5.17 -2.69 1.98
CA THR A 119 -6.35 -1.86 1.80
C THR A 119 -7.43 -2.62 1.03
N VAL A 120 -8.69 -2.25 1.25
CA VAL A 120 -9.83 -2.70 0.43
C VAL A 120 -10.32 -1.62 -0.54
N HIS A 121 -9.48 -0.61 -0.79
CA HIS A 121 -9.76 0.49 -1.71
C HIS A 121 -11.05 1.25 -1.39
N ASN A 122 -11.36 1.39 -0.12
CA ASN A 122 -12.57 1.99 0.41
C ASN A 122 -12.25 2.99 1.52
N ASP A 123 -13.05 4.04 1.64
CA ASP A 123 -12.84 5.16 2.57
C ASP A 123 -13.51 4.97 3.94
N GLY A 124 -14.21 3.90 4.14
CA GLY A 124 -14.94 3.61 5.38
C GLY A 124 -14.78 2.18 5.88
N LEU A 125 -13.83 1.42 5.32
CA LEU A 125 -13.60 0.04 5.69
C LEU A 125 -12.11 -0.32 5.57
N ALA A 126 -11.49 -0.64 6.70
CA ALA A 126 -10.15 -1.19 6.72
C ALA A 126 -10.14 -2.68 6.35
N ILE A 127 -9.09 -3.13 5.67
CA ILE A 127 -8.87 -4.55 5.37
C ILE A 127 -8.81 -5.37 6.67
N SER A 128 -9.42 -6.53 6.69
CA SER A 128 -9.40 -7.42 7.86
C SER A 128 -8.14 -8.30 7.89
N PRO A 129 -7.77 -8.83 9.07
CA PRO A 129 -6.69 -9.83 9.18
C PRO A 129 -6.91 -11.02 8.25
N GLU A 130 -8.12 -11.54 8.18
CA GLU A 130 -8.48 -12.70 7.37
C GLU A 130 -8.30 -12.44 5.87
N GLN A 131 -8.57 -11.21 5.40
CA GLN A 131 -8.31 -10.79 4.02
C GLN A 131 -6.81 -10.68 3.72
N MET A 132 -5.98 -10.44 4.74
CA MET A 132 -4.52 -10.46 4.63
C MET A 132 -3.90 -11.84 4.84
N GLY A 133 -4.72 -12.87 5.08
CA GLY A 133 -4.29 -14.26 5.23
C GLY A 133 -3.94 -14.67 6.66
N PHE A 134 -4.37 -13.91 7.68
CA PHE A 134 -4.08 -14.19 9.09
C PHE A 134 -5.33 -14.47 9.91
N ALA A 135 -5.20 -15.29 10.95
CA ALA A 135 -6.21 -15.40 11.98
C ALA A 135 -6.19 -14.15 12.88
N ARG A 136 -7.37 -13.63 13.20
CA ARG A 136 -7.52 -12.42 14.01
C ARG A 136 -6.91 -12.55 15.40
N GLU A 137 -6.97 -13.72 16.00
CA GLU A 137 -6.40 -14.02 17.31
C GLU A 137 -4.86 -13.93 17.33
N ASN A 138 -4.20 -14.00 16.18
CA ASN A 138 -2.74 -13.89 16.06
C ASN A 138 -2.29 -12.44 15.90
N GLU A 139 -3.21 -11.49 15.76
CA GLU A 139 -2.87 -10.07 15.61
C GLU A 139 -2.47 -9.48 16.97
N ILE A 140 -1.21 -9.03 17.05
CA ILE A 140 -0.64 -8.45 18.28
C ILE A 140 -0.92 -6.95 18.35
N ALA A 141 -0.81 -6.25 17.21
CA ALA A 141 -1.03 -4.82 17.10
C ALA A 141 -1.42 -4.43 15.68
N PHE A 142 -2.17 -3.36 15.54
CA PHE A 142 -2.48 -2.78 14.24
C PHE A 142 -2.69 -1.26 14.34
N ILE A 143 -2.52 -0.62 13.19
CA ILE A 143 -2.88 0.78 12.95
C ILE A 143 -3.68 0.80 11.64
N HIS A 144 -4.73 1.61 11.57
CA HIS A 144 -5.40 1.90 10.32
C HIS A 144 -5.59 3.42 10.13
N SER A 145 -5.66 3.85 8.89
CA SER A 145 -5.92 5.24 8.52
C SER A 145 -7.41 5.49 8.30
N HIS A 146 -7.82 6.75 8.47
CA HIS A 146 -9.15 7.23 8.13
C HIS A 146 -9.03 8.38 7.12
N PRO A 147 -9.31 8.16 5.83
CA PRO A 147 -9.25 9.25 4.85
C PRO A 147 -10.38 10.26 5.04
N GLY A 148 -10.14 11.48 4.60
CA GLY A 148 -11.15 12.53 4.42
C GLY A 148 -11.40 13.43 5.62
N ASN A 149 -12.11 12.99 6.64
CA ASN A 149 -12.61 13.87 7.70
C ASN A 149 -11.60 14.29 8.77
N TYR A 150 -10.40 13.73 8.75
CA TYR A 150 -9.36 13.94 9.76
C TYR A 150 -8.14 14.73 9.28
N LYS A 151 -8.20 15.29 8.08
CA LYS A 151 -7.12 16.15 7.53
C LYS A 151 -6.87 17.44 8.29
N SER A 152 -7.70 17.76 9.28
CA SER A 152 -7.57 18.97 10.11
C SER A 152 -6.81 18.73 11.41
N VAL A 153 -6.46 17.49 11.74
CA VAL A 153 -5.68 17.18 12.92
C VAL A 153 -4.29 16.72 12.45
N THR A 154 -3.29 17.44 12.84
CA THR A 154 -1.87 17.33 12.53
C THR A 154 -1.38 15.87 12.41
N GLY A 155 -1.44 15.30 11.20
CA GLY A 155 -0.89 13.99 10.86
C GLY A 155 -1.93 13.01 10.30
N PRO A 156 -1.44 12.00 9.57
CA PRO A 156 -2.27 10.96 8.97
C PRO A 156 -2.88 9.98 9.99
N PHE A 157 -2.50 10.10 11.25
CA PHE A 157 -3.00 9.27 12.34
C PHE A 157 -4.03 10.05 13.15
N SER A 158 -5.28 9.60 13.13
CA SER A 158 -6.19 9.97 14.20
C SER A 158 -5.70 9.29 15.50
N GLU A 159 -5.70 10.00 16.61
CA GLU A 159 -5.38 9.46 17.94
C GLU A 159 -6.38 8.39 18.43
N HIS A 160 -7.37 8.06 17.64
CA HIS A 160 -8.23 6.89 17.83
C HIS A 160 -7.61 5.63 17.18
N SER A 161 -6.38 5.30 17.55
CA SER A 161 -6.00 3.91 17.59
C SER A 161 -6.86 3.27 18.68
N SER A 162 -7.92 2.58 18.28
CA SER A 162 -8.51 1.60 19.17
C SER A 162 -7.44 0.52 19.36
N MET A 163 -6.59 0.69 20.38
CA MET A 163 -5.89 -0.46 20.94
C MET A 163 -7.01 -1.40 21.36
N GLY A 164 -7.17 -2.49 20.60
CA GLY A 164 -8.04 -3.58 21.02
C GLY A 164 -7.62 -3.93 22.43
N SER A 165 -8.55 -3.87 23.38
CA SER A 165 -8.31 -4.26 24.74
C SER A 165 -7.69 -5.65 24.70
N LEU A 166 -6.47 -5.79 25.16
CA LEU A 166 -5.88 -7.10 25.43
C LEU A 166 -6.90 -7.87 26.29
N PRO A 167 -7.28 -9.10 25.93
CA PRO A 167 -8.09 -9.91 26.82
C PRO A 167 -7.30 -10.03 28.12
N GLY A 168 -7.88 -9.53 29.20
CA GLY A 168 -7.25 -9.52 30.51
C GLY A 168 -6.82 -10.93 30.90
N GLY A 169 -5.52 -11.14 31.00
CA GLY A 169 -4.99 -12.32 31.65
C GLY A 169 -5.47 -12.36 33.09
N ARG A 170 -6.11 -13.44 33.43
CA ARG A 170 -6.25 -13.91 34.81
C ARG A 170 -5.22 -14.99 35.07
#